data_74bdd523e5148a82ef66708f4b1eb8dd
#
_entry.id   74bdd523e5148a82ef66708f4b1eb8dd
#
_cell.length_a   1.000
_cell.length_b   1.000
_cell.length_c   1.000
_cell.angle_alpha   90.00
_cell.angle_beta   90.00
_cell.angle_gamma   90.00
#
_symmetry.space_group_name_H-M   'P 1'
#
loop_
_entity.id
_entity.type
_entity.pdbx_description
1 polymer ?
#
loop_
_entity_poly.entity_id
_entity_poly.type
_entity_poly.pdbx_seq_one_letter_code
_entity_poly.pdbx_strand_id
1 'polypeptide(L)'
;PQEKGQWYTIMGLDPAMSGNTAAVIMTVDRQTRKRYILDVENMQEPTPQKIQKLIEAWVEKYRPQELRIETNAHQKAYALDEVLRNYLASAGVRFSSQFTGRNKWDTGFGVAAMSGLFGTMRGSTHQNDNLMEIPSQDGSEGIKALIQQLITWKPDTKGKTDCVMALWFCELRARELIGTTRMSQSHIQNKWATKRQRETQYIVNLNDYEFGQDEG
;
A
#
# COMPACT_ATOMS: atom_id res chain seq x y z
N PRO A 1 9.41 -9.82 27.70
CA PRO A 1 8.85 -8.48 27.65
C PRO A 1 9.05 -7.94 26.26
N GLN A 2 7.95 -7.80 25.48
CA GLN A 2 8.00 -7.15 24.17
C GLN A 2 8.32 -5.68 24.42
N GLU A 3 9.40 -5.19 23.82
CA GLU A 3 9.73 -3.77 23.88
C GLU A 3 8.60 -2.98 23.22
N LYS A 4 8.11 -1.95 23.92
CA LYS A 4 7.09 -1.06 23.37
C LYS A 4 7.61 -0.47 22.06
N GLY A 5 6.92 -0.74 20.96
CA GLY A 5 7.26 -0.22 19.62
C GLY A 5 8.00 -1.20 18.70
N GLN A 6 8.30 -2.43 19.15
CA GLN A 6 8.88 -3.45 18.26
C GLN A 6 7.88 -3.86 17.16
N TRP A 7 6.63 -4.09 17.53
CA TRP A 7 5.58 -4.56 16.64
C TRP A 7 4.72 -3.41 16.14
N TYR A 8 4.40 -3.42 14.86
CA TYR A 8 3.50 -2.44 14.24
C TYR A 8 2.51 -3.15 13.33
N THR A 9 1.22 -3.03 13.65
CA THR A 9 0.13 -3.66 12.90
C THR A 9 -0.52 -2.64 11.97
N ILE A 10 -0.69 -3.03 10.73
CA ILE A 10 -1.19 -2.20 9.63
C ILE A 10 -2.40 -2.88 9.02
N MET A 11 -3.45 -2.14 8.77
CA MET A 11 -4.56 -2.55 7.93
C MET A 11 -4.41 -1.88 6.57
N GLY A 12 -4.27 -2.67 5.51
CA GLY A 12 -4.32 -2.20 4.12
C GLY A 12 -5.70 -2.45 3.55
N LEU A 13 -6.27 -1.47 2.86
CA LEU A 13 -7.59 -1.56 2.25
C LEU A 13 -7.54 -1.08 0.80
N ASP A 14 -7.97 -1.95 -0.12
CA ASP A 14 -8.21 -1.63 -1.53
C ASP A 14 -9.72 -1.66 -1.79
N PRO A 15 -10.42 -0.52 -1.65
CA PRO A 15 -11.85 -0.47 -1.83
C PRO A 15 -12.19 -0.32 -3.32
N ALA A 16 -12.98 -1.23 -3.86
CA ALA A 16 -13.53 -1.09 -5.21
C ALA A 16 -14.92 -0.46 -5.20
N MET A 17 -15.20 0.37 -6.21
CA MET A 17 -16.57 0.87 -6.48
C MET A 17 -17.43 -0.18 -7.18
N SER A 18 -16.79 -1.02 -7.99
CA SER A 18 -17.39 -2.18 -8.64
C SER A 18 -16.36 -3.31 -8.61
N GLY A 19 -16.77 -4.50 -8.26
CA GLY A 19 -15.88 -5.65 -8.12
C GLY A 19 -15.53 -5.96 -6.67
N ASN A 20 -14.35 -6.49 -6.42
CA ASN A 20 -13.95 -6.93 -5.09
C ASN A 20 -13.27 -5.81 -4.30
N THR A 21 -13.62 -5.70 -3.03
CA THR A 21 -12.86 -4.94 -2.04
C THR A 21 -12.02 -5.91 -1.22
N ALA A 22 -10.74 -5.63 -1.09
CA ALA A 22 -9.86 -6.45 -0.27
C ALA A 22 -9.28 -5.66 0.91
N ALA A 23 -9.14 -6.35 2.02
CA ALA A 23 -8.45 -5.86 3.20
C ALA A 23 -7.43 -6.87 3.69
N VAL A 24 -6.30 -6.39 4.20
CA VAL A 24 -5.21 -7.19 4.77
C VAL A 24 -4.81 -6.62 6.10
N ILE A 25 -4.69 -7.46 7.11
CA ILE A 25 -4.01 -7.14 8.37
C ILE A 25 -2.61 -7.76 8.36
N MET A 26 -1.60 -6.93 8.53
CA MET A 26 -0.21 -7.34 8.59
C MET A 26 0.50 -6.72 9.80
N THR A 27 1.23 -7.52 10.54
CA THR A 27 2.11 -7.05 11.62
C THR A 27 3.56 -7.11 11.18
N VAL A 28 4.32 -6.07 11.51
CA VAL A 28 5.75 -5.94 11.21
C VAL A 28 6.54 -6.02 12.52
N ASP A 29 7.49 -6.92 12.57
CA ASP A 29 8.57 -6.89 13.55
C ASP A 29 9.68 -5.97 13.05
N ARG A 30 9.85 -4.83 13.69
CA ARG A 30 10.81 -3.80 13.27
C ARG A 30 12.26 -4.20 13.54
N GLN A 31 12.51 -5.15 14.46
CA GLN A 31 13.87 -5.64 14.76
C GLN A 31 14.31 -6.67 13.72
N THR A 32 13.50 -7.71 13.51
CA THR A 32 13.83 -8.79 12.57
C THR A 32 13.47 -8.45 11.13
N ARG A 33 12.70 -7.37 10.91
CA ARG A 33 12.12 -6.95 9.63
C ARG A 33 11.15 -7.96 9.05
N LYS A 34 10.68 -8.92 9.82
CA LYS A 34 9.67 -9.89 9.39
C LYS A 34 8.28 -9.26 9.33
N ARG A 35 7.45 -9.74 8.42
CA ARG A 35 6.05 -9.40 8.21
C ARG A 35 5.22 -10.64 8.42
N TYR A 36 4.14 -10.49 9.15
CA TYR A 36 3.20 -11.58 9.44
C TYR A 36 1.83 -11.14 8.97
N ILE A 37 1.28 -11.82 7.96
CA ILE A 37 -0.10 -11.61 7.54
C ILE A 37 -0.98 -12.31 8.57
N LEU A 38 -1.86 -11.57 9.22
CA LEU A 38 -2.73 -12.11 10.27
C LEU A 38 -4.10 -12.51 9.73
N ASP A 39 -4.63 -11.71 8.80
CA ASP A 39 -5.95 -11.97 8.19
C ASP A 39 -6.08 -11.27 6.85
N VAL A 40 -6.95 -11.81 6.00
CA VAL A 40 -7.29 -11.25 4.69
C VAL A 40 -8.79 -11.41 4.48
N GLU A 41 -9.44 -10.33 4.02
CA GLU A 41 -10.82 -10.37 3.57
C GLU A 41 -10.89 -9.97 2.11
N ASN A 42 -11.72 -10.68 1.33
CA ASN A 42 -11.93 -10.41 -0.09
C ASN A 42 -13.44 -10.42 -0.38
N MET A 43 -14.07 -9.27 -0.23
CA MET A 43 -15.51 -9.11 -0.38
C MET A 43 -15.88 -8.81 -1.83
N GLN A 44 -16.83 -9.55 -2.37
CA GLN A 44 -17.41 -9.26 -3.67
C GLN A 44 -18.48 -8.19 -3.53
N GLU A 45 -18.35 -7.09 -4.29
CA GLU A 45 -19.31 -5.98 -4.37
C GLU A 45 -19.89 -5.55 -3.01
N PRO A 46 -19.05 -5.23 -2.01
CA PRO A 46 -19.53 -4.89 -0.69
C PRO A 46 -20.18 -3.50 -0.70
N THR A 47 -21.21 -3.34 0.12
CA THR A 47 -21.72 -2.00 0.42
C THR A 47 -20.75 -1.22 1.31
N PRO A 48 -20.77 0.13 1.29
CA PRO A 48 -19.97 0.95 2.21
C PRO A 48 -20.11 0.53 3.68
N GLN A 49 -21.32 0.19 4.10
CA GLN A 49 -21.62 -0.24 5.47
C GLN A 49 -20.95 -1.58 5.81
N LYS A 50 -20.82 -2.51 4.85
CA LYS A 50 -20.08 -3.77 5.05
C LYS A 50 -18.59 -3.51 5.23
N ILE A 51 -18.02 -2.60 4.45
CA ILE A 51 -16.61 -2.21 4.58
C ILE A 51 -16.37 -1.55 5.92
N GLN A 52 -17.23 -0.63 6.34
CA GLN A 52 -17.13 0.02 7.65
C GLN A 52 -17.18 -1.00 8.80
N LYS A 53 -18.15 -1.93 8.77
CA LYS A 53 -18.24 -3.00 9.78
C LYS A 53 -17.01 -3.89 9.84
N LEU A 54 -16.41 -4.20 8.68
CA LEU A 54 -15.14 -4.93 8.63
C LEU A 54 -14.02 -4.15 9.32
N ILE A 55 -13.90 -2.85 9.02
CA ILE A 55 -12.88 -1.98 9.64
C ILE A 55 -13.09 -1.95 11.15
N GLU A 56 -14.30 -1.71 11.63
CA GLU A 56 -14.63 -1.68 13.05
C GLU A 56 -14.28 -3.01 13.75
N ALA A 57 -14.73 -4.14 13.18
CA ALA A 57 -14.43 -5.47 13.73
C ALA A 57 -12.92 -5.76 13.78
N TRP A 58 -12.18 -5.34 12.77
CA TRP A 58 -10.75 -5.56 12.72
C TRP A 58 -9.96 -4.59 13.62
N VAL A 59 -10.45 -3.37 13.82
CA VAL A 59 -9.89 -2.44 14.80
C VAL A 59 -10.02 -3.02 16.20
N GLU A 60 -11.17 -3.58 16.54
CA GLU A 60 -11.40 -4.23 17.84
C GLU A 60 -10.53 -5.47 18.03
N LYS A 61 -10.46 -6.34 17.01
CA LYS A 61 -9.78 -7.64 17.09
C LYS A 61 -8.26 -7.51 17.06
N TYR A 62 -7.72 -6.71 16.14
CA TYR A 62 -6.27 -6.67 15.84
C TYR A 62 -5.58 -5.41 16.37
N ARG A 63 -6.33 -4.37 16.74
CA ARG A 63 -5.82 -3.08 17.25
C ARG A 63 -4.69 -2.52 16.37
N PRO A 64 -4.93 -2.35 15.06
CA PRO A 64 -3.92 -1.83 14.17
C PRO A 64 -3.54 -0.40 14.58
N GLN A 65 -2.29 -0.02 14.38
CA GLN A 65 -1.82 1.34 14.59
C GLN A 65 -2.12 2.24 13.38
N GLU A 66 -2.36 1.65 12.21
CA GLU A 66 -2.62 2.42 10.99
C GLU A 66 -3.60 1.68 10.06
N LEU A 67 -4.56 2.42 9.52
CA LEU A 67 -5.32 2.04 8.32
C LEU A 67 -4.76 2.82 7.13
N ARG A 68 -4.30 2.09 6.10
CA ARG A 68 -3.87 2.65 4.82
C ARG A 68 -4.84 2.25 3.71
N ILE A 69 -5.44 3.24 3.07
CA ILE A 69 -6.48 3.04 2.05
C ILE A 69 -6.06 3.64 0.71
N GLU A 70 -6.40 2.97 -0.40
CA GLU A 70 -6.26 3.55 -1.73
C GLU A 70 -7.19 4.77 -1.91
N THR A 71 -6.66 5.84 -2.50
CA THR A 71 -7.42 7.08 -2.77
C THR A 71 -7.32 7.50 -4.22
N ASN A 72 -7.63 6.62 -5.14
CA ASN A 72 -7.85 7.00 -6.52
C ASN A 72 -9.17 7.81 -6.67
N ALA A 73 -9.35 8.49 -7.79
CA ALA A 73 -10.39 9.51 -7.96
C ALA A 73 -11.81 9.12 -7.51
N HIS A 74 -12.16 7.84 -7.59
CA HIS A 74 -13.48 7.33 -7.20
C HIS A 74 -13.56 6.86 -5.74
N GLN A 75 -12.41 6.58 -5.10
CA GLN A 75 -12.32 6.06 -3.72
C GLN A 75 -12.14 7.17 -2.68
N LYS A 76 -12.06 8.43 -3.14
CA LYS A 76 -11.97 9.60 -2.24
C LYS A 76 -13.13 9.69 -1.25
N ALA A 77 -14.30 9.13 -1.58
CA ALA A 77 -15.46 9.13 -0.71
C ALA A 77 -15.18 8.48 0.65
N TYR A 78 -14.46 7.34 0.68
CA TYR A 78 -14.07 6.69 1.94
C TYR A 78 -13.00 7.46 2.71
N ALA A 79 -12.06 8.07 1.98
CA ALA A 79 -11.01 8.89 2.59
C ALA A 79 -11.56 10.18 3.21
N LEU A 80 -12.73 10.63 2.75
CA LEU A 80 -13.42 11.84 3.21
C LEU A 80 -14.54 11.55 4.19
N ASP A 81 -14.86 10.26 4.47
CA ASP A 81 -15.90 9.90 5.44
C ASP A 81 -15.47 10.33 6.86
N GLU A 82 -16.10 11.40 7.33
CA GLU A 82 -15.81 12.01 8.63
C GLU A 82 -16.15 11.06 9.79
N VAL A 83 -17.20 10.27 9.66
CA VAL A 83 -17.63 9.33 10.70
C VAL A 83 -16.56 8.25 10.88
N LEU A 84 -16.07 7.67 9.80
CA LEU A 84 -15.00 6.67 9.85
C LEU A 84 -13.71 7.27 10.42
N ARG A 85 -13.34 8.48 10.00
CA ARG A 85 -12.12 9.13 10.51
C ARG A 85 -12.19 9.45 12.00
N ASN A 86 -13.35 9.92 12.48
CA ASN A 86 -13.58 10.18 13.90
C ASN A 86 -13.53 8.90 14.72
N TYR A 87 -14.12 7.80 14.20
CA TYR A 87 -14.02 6.48 14.83
C TYR A 87 -12.56 6.02 14.94
N LEU A 88 -11.81 6.05 13.83
CA LEU A 88 -10.40 5.63 13.82
C LEU A 88 -9.56 6.49 14.78
N ALA A 89 -9.77 7.80 14.79
CA ALA A 89 -9.09 8.71 15.71
C ALA A 89 -9.38 8.37 17.17
N SER A 90 -10.65 8.10 17.52
CA SER A 90 -11.05 7.70 18.88
C SER A 90 -10.44 6.35 19.29
N ALA A 91 -10.26 5.44 18.35
CA ALA A 91 -9.62 4.14 18.55
C ALA A 91 -8.09 4.21 18.54
N GLY A 92 -7.50 5.41 18.34
CA GLY A 92 -6.03 5.59 18.25
C GLY A 92 -5.41 5.02 16.98
N VAL A 93 -6.21 4.80 15.92
CA VAL A 93 -5.75 4.28 14.62
C VAL A 93 -5.43 5.44 13.69
N ARG A 94 -4.20 5.51 13.23
CA ARG A 94 -3.78 6.50 12.22
C ARG A 94 -4.45 6.18 10.88
N PHE A 95 -5.10 7.17 10.29
CA PHE A 95 -5.61 7.08 8.92
C PHE A 95 -4.57 7.62 7.94
N SER A 96 -4.25 6.87 6.90
CA SER A 96 -3.39 7.32 5.81
C SER A 96 -3.95 6.93 4.45
N SER A 97 -3.80 7.83 3.50
CA SER A 97 -4.23 7.62 2.12
C SER A 97 -3.04 7.28 1.23
N GLN A 98 -3.24 6.33 0.32
CA GLN A 98 -2.25 5.91 -0.65
C GLN A 98 -2.76 6.17 -2.07
N PHE A 99 -2.08 7.06 -2.79
CA PHE A 99 -2.34 7.23 -4.21
C PHE A 99 -1.59 6.16 -5.01
N THR A 100 -2.29 5.42 -5.86
CA THR A 100 -1.71 4.44 -6.77
C THR A 100 -1.75 4.98 -8.20
N GLY A 101 -0.59 5.05 -8.80
CA GLY A 101 -0.38 5.43 -10.18
C GLY A 101 0.57 4.42 -10.84
N ARG A 102 1.48 4.93 -11.65
CA ARG A 102 2.54 4.10 -12.27
C ARG A 102 3.53 3.53 -11.25
N ASN A 103 3.55 4.05 -10.02
CA ASN A 103 4.42 3.61 -8.93
C ASN A 103 4.23 2.13 -8.57
N LYS A 104 3.03 1.56 -8.75
CA LYS A 104 2.77 0.14 -8.51
C LYS A 104 3.57 -0.80 -9.44
N TRP A 105 4.05 -0.28 -10.56
CA TRP A 105 4.86 -1.00 -11.55
C TRP A 105 6.37 -0.81 -11.36
N ASP A 106 6.79 -0.03 -10.38
CA ASP A 106 8.21 0.17 -10.11
C ASP A 106 8.87 -1.15 -9.68
N THR A 107 10.05 -1.44 -10.25
CA THR A 107 10.75 -2.70 -10.00
C THR A 107 11.39 -2.79 -8.62
N GLY A 108 11.66 -1.64 -7.99
CA GLY A 108 12.34 -1.57 -6.69
C GLY A 108 11.40 -1.50 -5.50
N PHE A 109 10.21 -0.90 -5.66
CA PHE A 109 9.25 -0.74 -4.56
C PHE A 109 7.79 -1.04 -4.94
N GLY A 110 7.49 -1.28 -6.20
CA GLY A 110 6.17 -1.68 -6.66
C GLY A 110 5.75 -3.06 -6.17
N VAL A 111 4.63 -3.53 -6.70
CA VAL A 111 4.06 -4.84 -6.30
C VAL A 111 5.04 -5.98 -6.56
N ALA A 112 5.73 -5.99 -7.71
CA ALA A 112 6.71 -7.03 -8.06
C ALA A 112 7.85 -7.15 -7.04
N ALA A 113 8.24 -6.04 -6.42
CA ALA A 113 9.32 -6.02 -5.43
C ALA A 113 8.97 -6.79 -4.13
N MET A 114 7.70 -7.12 -3.90
CA MET A 114 7.31 -7.97 -2.78
C MET A 114 7.75 -9.42 -2.95
N SER A 115 7.98 -9.89 -4.17
CA SER A 115 8.39 -11.28 -4.42
C SER A 115 9.65 -11.67 -3.66
N GLY A 116 10.60 -10.75 -3.50
CA GLY A 116 11.82 -10.97 -2.73
C GLY A 116 11.59 -11.17 -1.22
N LEU A 117 10.39 -10.90 -0.69
CA LEU A 117 10.06 -11.08 0.72
C LEU A 117 9.67 -12.52 1.05
N PHE A 118 9.29 -13.33 0.05
CA PHE A 118 8.84 -14.71 0.23
C PHE A 118 9.97 -15.75 0.18
N GLY A 119 11.23 -15.29 0.13
CA GLY A 119 12.40 -16.16 0.01
C GLY A 119 12.62 -16.69 -1.42
N THR A 120 13.82 -17.16 -1.69
CA THR A 120 14.15 -17.78 -2.97
C THR A 120 13.84 -19.26 -2.92
N MET A 121 13.07 -19.73 -3.93
CA MET A 121 12.88 -21.17 -4.12
C MET A 121 14.22 -21.87 -4.40
N ARG A 122 14.48 -22.96 -3.67
CA ARG A 122 15.52 -23.97 -3.89
C ARG A 122 16.97 -23.47 -4.07
N GLY A 123 17.77 -23.71 -3.06
CA GLY A 123 19.23 -23.71 -3.15
C GLY A 123 19.95 -22.58 -2.43
N SER A 124 19.25 -21.62 -1.85
CA SER A 124 19.87 -20.66 -0.95
C SER A 124 20.24 -21.35 0.36
N THR A 125 21.53 -21.31 0.70
CA THR A 125 22.07 -21.81 1.99
C THR A 125 21.64 -20.94 3.17
N HIS A 126 20.88 -19.89 2.95
CA HIS A 126 20.38 -18.96 3.95
C HIS A 126 18.94 -19.29 4.33
N GLN A 127 18.77 -20.11 5.34
CA GLN A 127 17.48 -20.54 5.91
C GLN A 127 16.62 -19.40 6.51
N ASN A 128 17.06 -18.12 6.42
CA ASN A 128 16.44 -16.99 7.08
C ASN A 128 15.86 -15.92 6.13
N ASP A 129 15.80 -16.17 4.84
CA ASP A 129 15.43 -15.11 3.86
C ASP A 129 13.93 -14.92 3.68
N ASN A 130 13.07 -15.69 4.34
CA ASN A 130 11.64 -15.46 4.32
C ASN A 130 11.28 -14.31 5.28
N LEU A 131 11.07 -13.13 4.69
CA LEU A 131 10.70 -11.91 5.42
C LEU A 131 9.20 -11.68 5.50
N MET A 132 8.40 -12.47 4.77
CA MET A 132 6.93 -12.39 4.80
C MET A 132 6.33 -13.77 5.04
N GLU A 133 5.58 -13.89 6.10
CA GLU A 133 4.91 -15.13 6.50
C GLU A 133 3.40 -14.99 6.28
N ILE A 134 2.84 -15.97 5.56
CA ILE A 134 1.40 -16.10 5.31
C ILE A 134 0.90 -17.30 6.11
N PRO A 135 -0.28 -17.23 6.76
CA PRO A 135 -0.90 -18.41 7.37
C PRO A 135 -1.07 -19.54 6.35
N SER A 136 -1.16 -20.79 6.83
CA SER A 136 -1.33 -21.95 5.95
C SER A 136 -2.59 -21.83 5.09
N GLN A 137 -2.60 -22.53 3.95
CA GLN A 137 -3.73 -22.52 3.01
C GLN A 137 -5.05 -23.08 3.61
N ASP A 138 -4.98 -23.75 4.76
CA ASP A 138 -6.17 -24.20 5.51
C ASP A 138 -6.90 -23.01 6.20
N GLY A 139 -6.37 -21.78 6.02
CA GLY A 139 -6.94 -20.55 6.52
C GLY A 139 -8.21 -20.10 5.81
N SER A 140 -8.59 -18.85 6.08
CA SER A 140 -9.79 -18.22 5.52
C SER A 140 -9.76 -18.15 3.99
N GLU A 141 -10.93 -18.00 3.38
CA GLU A 141 -11.07 -17.82 1.92
C GLU A 141 -10.30 -16.58 1.44
N GLY A 142 -10.16 -15.54 2.26
CA GLY A 142 -9.33 -14.39 1.95
C GLY A 142 -7.85 -14.73 1.84
N ILE A 143 -7.30 -15.58 2.72
CA ILE A 143 -5.92 -16.06 2.64
C ILE A 143 -5.70 -16.86 1.35
N LYS A 144 -6.62 -17.76 1.00
CA LYS A 144 -6.57 -18.52 -0.26
C LYS A 144 -6.58 -17.60 -1.46
N ALA A 145 -7.46 -16.60 -1.47
CA ALA A 145 -7.55 -15.60 -2.53
C ALA A 145 -6.24 -14.81 -2.68
N LEU A 146 -5.63 -14.37 -1.58
CA LEU A 146 -4.35 -13.67 -1.60
C LEU A 146 -3.24 -14.56 -2.19
N ILE A 147 -3.11 -15.81 -1.73
CA ILE A 147 -2.09 -16.74 -2.24
C ILE A 147 -2.28 -16.96 -3.75
N GLN A 148 -3.51 -17.20 -4.19
CA GLN A 148 -3.81 -17.38 -5.62
C GLN A 148 -3.45 -16.14 -6.44
N GLN A 149 -3.78 -14.93 -5.94
CA GLN A 149 -3.44 -13.69 -6.60
C GLN A 149 -1.92 -13.45 -6.63
N LEU A 150 -1.18 -13.76 -5.57
CA LEU A 150 0.29 -13.64 -5.53
C LEU A 150 0.96 -14.56 -6.57
N ILE A 151 0.51 -15.80 -6.68
CA ILE A 151 1.07 -16.78 -7.63
C ILE A 151 0.79 -16.38 -9.09
N THR A 152 -0.37 -15.81 -9.36
CA THR A 152 -0.80 -15.47 -10.72
C THR A 152 -0.48 -14.05 -11.14
N TRP A 153 0.00 -13.21 -10.20
CA TRP A 153 0.24 -11.80 -10.45
C TRP A 153 1.33 -11.57 -11.49
N LYS A 154 1.04 -10.70 -12.44
CA LYS A 154 1.97 -10.19 -13.45
C LYS A 154 1.69 -8.71 -13.68
N PRO A 155 2.66 -7.89 -14.12
CA PRO A 155 2.45 -6.46 -14.38
C PRO A 155 1.26 -6.14 -15.29
N ASP A 156 0.98 -6.98 -16.27
CA ASP A 156 -0.09 -6.79 -17.26
C ASP A 156 -1.34 -7.63 -16.95
N THR A 157 -1.45 -8.17 -15.75
CA THR A 157 -2.60 -9.01 -15.37
C THR A 157 -3.88 -8.19 -15.40
N LYS A 158 -4.84 -8.62 -16.23
CA LYS A 158 -6.22 -8.11 -16.23
C LYS A 158 -7.11 -8.81 -15.18
N GLY A 159 -6.52 -9.68 -14.36
CA GLY A 159 -7.21 -10.44 -13.33
C GLY A 159 -7.43 -9.65 -12.04
N LYS A 160 -8.11 -10.30 -11.09
CA LYS A 160 -8.32 -9.75 -9.73
C LYS A 160 -6.98 -9.63 -9.01
N THR A 161 -6.67 -8.45 -8.51
CA THR A 161 -5.41 -8.14 -7.80
C THR A 161 -5.64 -7.42 -6.47
N ASP A 162 -6.89 -7.34 -6.03
CA ASP A 162 -7.32 -6.51 -4.91
C ASP A 162 -6.60 -6.89 -3.61
N CYS A 163 -6.46 -8.20 -3.31
CA CYS A 163 -5.73 -8.67 -2.12
C CYS A 163 -4.24 -8.33 -2.19
N VAL A 164 -3.63 -8.46 -3.38
CA VAL A 164 -2.22 -8.10 -3.59
C VAL A 164 -2.01 -6.60 -3.42
N MET A 165 -2.96 -5.79 -3.87
CA MET A 165 -2.91 -4.33 -3.70
C MET A 165 -3.06 -3.93 -2.24
N ALA A 166 -4.02 -4.51 -1.52
CA ALA A 166 -4.19 -4.27 -0.09
C ALA A 166 -2.93 -4.67 0.71
N LEU A 167 -2.30 -5.82 0.37
CA LEU A 167 -1.02 -6.24 0.95
C LEU A 167 0.11 -5.26 0.62
N TRP A 168 0.18 -4.78 -0.61
CA TRP A 168 1.20 -3.82 -1.02
C TRP A 168 1.10 -2.50 -0.25
N PHE A 169 -0.10 -2.03 0.11
CA PHE A 169 -0.27 -0.85 0.97
C PHE A 169 0.33 -1.07 2.36
N CYS A 170 0.12 -2.27 2.94
CA CYS A 170 0.78 -2.65 4.19
C CYS A 170 2.31 -2.65 4.03
N GLU A 171 2.82 -3.24 2.95
CA GLU A 171 4.27 -3.34 2.70
C GLU A 171 4.92 -1.97 2.47
N LEU A 172 4.26 -1.04 1.80
CA LEU A 172 4.76 0.33 1.67
C LEU A 172 5.02 0.95 3.05
N ARG A 173 4.08 0.75 3.99
CA ARG A 173 4.27 1.23 5.35
C ARG A 173 5.36 0.48 6.10
N ALA A 174 5.44 -0.83 5.93
CA ALA A 174 6.49 -1.65 6.54
C ALA A 174 7.88 -1.13 6.14
N ARG A 175 8.10 -0.85 4.85
CA ARG A 175 9.37 -0.29 4.35
C ARG A 175 9.70 1.07 4.97
N GLU A 176 8.72 1.94 5.13
CA GLU A 176 8.90 3.23 5.82
C GLU A 176 9.37 3.02 7.27
N LEU A 177 8.74 2.07 8.00
CA LEU A 177 9.04 1.76 9.40
C LEU A 177 10.44 1.18 9.60
N ILE A 178 10.91 0.34 8.69
CA ILE A 178 12.23 -0.30 8.76
C ILE A 178 13.33 0.49 8.06
N GLY A 179 13.03 1.68 7.54
CA GLY A 179 14.02 2.61 6.98
C GLY A 179 14.54 2.25 5.58
N THR A 180 13.96 1.27 4.90
CA THR A 180 14.37 0.87 3.53
C THR A 180 13.87 1.81 2.44
N THR A 181 12.95 2.72 2.77
CA THR A 181 12.28 3.60 1.79
C THR A 181 13.04 4.89 1.49
N ARG A 182 14.03 5.28 2.31
CA ARG A 182 14.70 6.58 2.17
C ARG A 182 15.42 6.80 0.82
N MET A 183 15.91 5.75 0.18
CA MET A 183 16.60 5.87 -1.11
C MET A 183 15.65 6.09 -2.30
N SER A 184 14.45 5.50 -2.29
CA SER A 184 13.49 5.62 -3.39
C SER A 184 12.74 6.95 -3.41
N GLN A 185 12.37 7.50 -2.24
CA GLN A 185 11.66 8.78 -2.15
C GLN A 185 12.52 9.96 -2.60
N SER A 186 13.82 9.96 -2.28
CA SER A 186 14.75 11.00 -2.76
C SER A 186 14.86 10.98 -4.29
N HIS A 187 14.84 9.81 -4.90
CA HIS A 187 14.90 9.67 -6.37
C HIS A 187 13.62 10.16 -7.06
N ILE A 188 12.45 9.89 -6.46
CA ILE A 188 11.16 10.37 -6.98
C ILE A 188 11.02 11.88 -6.78
N GLN A 189 11.36 12.40 -5.60
CA GLN A 189 11.32 13.84 -5.33
C GLN A 189 12.27 14.62 -6.24
N ASN A 190 13.48 14.11 -6.49
CA ASN A 190 14.43 14.70 -7.44
C ASN A 190 13.92 14.66 -8.88
N LYS A 191 13.26 13.57 -9.30
CA LYS A 191 12.67 13.45 -10.63
C LYS A 191 11.51 14.44 -10.86
N TRP A 192 10.67 14.66 -9.83
CA TRP A 192 9.59 15.65 -9.87
C TRP A 192 10.10 17.08 -9.75
N ALA A 193 11.11 17.35 -8.94
CA ALA A 193 11.78 18.65 -8.84
C ALA A 193 12.42 19.03 -10.19
N THR A 194 13.14 18.10 -10.83
CA THR A 194 13.76 18.31 -12.16
C THR A 194 12.70 18.54 -13.25
N LYS A 195 11.55 17.87 -13.17
CA LYS A 195 10.46 18.09 -14.12
C LYS A 195 9.82 19.47 -13.93
N ARG A 196 9.55 19.91 -12.69
CA ARG A 196 9.04 21.25 -12.40
C ARG A 196 10.02 22.33 -12.85
N GLN A 197 11.32 22.16 -12.61
CA GLN A 197 12.33 23.11 -13.07
C GLN A 197 12.32 23.26 -14.60
N ARG A 198 12.19 22.15 -15.34
CA ARG A 198 12.09 22.19 -16.80
C ARG A 198 10.81 22.87 -17.28
N GLU A 199 9.66 22.59 -16.65
CA GLU A 199 8.39 23.23 -16.99
C GLU A 199 8.40 24.73 -16.68
N THR A 200 9.01 25.16 -15.57
CA THR A 200 9.19 26.58 -15.24
C THR A 200 10.12 27.28 -16.20
N GLN A 201 11.19 26.63 -16.63
CA GLN A 201 12.13 27.16 -17.62
C GLN A 201 11.51 27.29 -19.02
N TYR A 202 10.58 26.38 -19.36
CA TYR A 202 9.80 26.50 -20.61
C TYR A 202 8.85 27.69 -20.60
N ILE A 203 8.18 27.96 -19.46
CA ILE A 203 7.26 29.10 -19.32
C ILE A 203 8.03 30.44 -19.35
N VAL A 204 9.21 30.53 -18.73
CA VAL A 204 10.05 31.73 -18.78
C VAL A 204 10.51 31.99 -20.21
N ASN A 205 10.94 30.98 -20.95
CA ASN A 205 11.36 31.15 -22.34
C ASN A 205 10.21 31.53 -23.30
N LEU A 206 8.99 31.11 -23.03
CA LEU A 206 7.81 31.54 -23.82
C LEU A 206 7.47 32.99 -23.58
N ASN A 207 7.56 33.47 -22.36
CA ASN A 207 7.32 34.88 -22.04
C ASN A 207 8.38 35.83 -22.67
N ASP A 208 9.64 35.38 -22.76
CA ASP A 208 10.70 36.14 -23.44
C ASP A 208 10.49 36.25 -24.99
N TYR A 209 9.71 35.33 -25.57
CA TYR A 209 9.40 35.37 -27.03
C TYR A 209 8.16 36.25 -27.35
N GLU A 210 7.23 36.42 -26.44
CA GLU A 210 6.01 37.25 -26.69
C GLU A 210 6.23 38.75 -26.49
N PHE A 211 7.28 39.19 -25.79
CA PHE A 211 7.55 40.61 -25.54
C PHE A 211 8.58 41.25 -26.49
N GLY A 212 9.03 40.50 -27.50
CA GLY A 212 10.07 40.94 -28.44
C GLY A 212 9.59 41.41 -29.83
N GLN A 213 8.29 41.60 -30.09
CA GLN A 213 7.76 41.95 -31.42
C GLN A 213 6.86 43.20 -31.46
N ASP A 214 7.15 44.23 -30.68
CA ASP A 214 6.52 45.55 -30.92
C ASP A 214 7.57 46.65 -30.66
N GLU A 215 8.55 46.79 -31.55
CA GLU A 215 9.25 48.05 -31.84
C GLU A 215 9.85 47.95 -33.24
N GLY A 216 9.15 48.54 -34.23
CA GLY A 216 9.65 48.70 -35.58
C GLY A 216 8.63 49.34 -36.50
#